data_7c9eca9b9c1ee1c630b1db01f6928836
#
_entry.id   7c9eca9b9c1ee1c630b1db01f6928836
#
_cell.length_a   1.000
_cell.length_b   1.000
_cell.length_c   1.000
_cell.angle_alpha   90.00
_cell.angle_beta   90.00
_cell.angle_gamma   90.00
#
_symmetry.space_group_name_H-M   'P 1'
#
loop_
_entity.id
_entity.type
_entity.pdbx_description
1 polymer ?
#
loop_
_entity_poly.entity_id
_entity_poly.type
_entity_poly.pdbx_seq_one_letter_code
_entity_poly.pdbx_strand_id
1 'polypeptide(L)'
;MSDPLLQTFQLKHLHLKNRIITTSHEPAYNEGGFPKDRYIAYHLERARGGIAMTMTAGSAVVSKDSPPSFDNIHAYKDEVVPWIKKLTDTIHDQDCKIMIQLTHLGRRRSEERRVGKECRSRWSPYH
;
A
#
# COMPACT_ATOMS: atom_id res chain seq x y z
N MET A 1 28.62 -16.39 11.28
CA MET A 1 27.28 -16.98 11.25
C MET A 1 26.25 -15.93 10.91
N SER A 2 25.54 -16.10 9.83
CA SER A 2 24.62 -15.08 9.41
C SER A 2 23.23 -15.34 9.98
N ASP A 3 22.55 -14.25 10.33
CA ASP A 3 21.19 -14.30 10.78
C ASP A 3 20.30 -14.76 9.61
N PRO A 4 19.45 -15.76 9.78
CA PRO A 4 18.56 -16.20 8.70
C PRO A 4 17.70 -15.09 8.11
N LEU A 5 17.31 -14.09 8.90
CA LEU A 5 16.52 -12.97 8.40
C LEU A 5 17.29 -12.15 7.37
N LEU A 6 18.60 -12.12 7.46
CA LEU A 6 19.43 -11.31 6.58
C LEU A 6 19.92 -12.07 5.36
N GLN A 7 19.54 -13.33 5.21
CA GLN A 7 19.90 -14.11 4.04
C GLN A 7 18.97 -13.77 2.89
N THR A 8 19.50 -13.88 1.67
CA THR A 8 18.69 -13.63 0.48
C THR A 8 17.56 -14.65 0.36
N PHE A 9 16.54 -14.28 -0.38
CA PHE A 9 15.42 -15.17 -0.63
C PHE A 9 14.92 -14.96 -2.04
N GLN A 10 14.71 -16.07 -2.76
CA GLN A 10 14.18 -16.01 -4.12
C GLN A 10 12.69 -16.31 -4.07
N LEU A 11 11.87 -15.30 -4.38
CA LEU A 11 10.43 -15.47 -4.41
C LEU A 11 10.04 -15.48 -5.87
N LYS A 12 9.92 -16.67 -6.45
CA LYS A 12 9.70 -16.86 -7.88
C LYS A 12 10.76 -16.10 -8.66
N HIS A 13 10.38 -15.14 -9.47
CA HIS A 13 11.35 -14.35 -10.25
C HIS A 13 11.91 -13.17 -9.48
N LEU A 14 11.47 -12.95 -8.25
CA LEU A 14 11.85 -11.79 -7.47
C LEU A 14 12.95 -12.15 -6.50
N HIS A 15 14.07 -11.45 -6.60
CA HIS A 15 15.21 -11.68 -5.71
C HIS A 15 15.17 -10.65 -4.58
N LEU A 16 15.06 -11.14 -3.35
CA LEU A 16 15.02 -10.29 -2.17
C LEU A 16 16.34 -10.35 -1.44
N LYS A 17 16.88 -9.19 -1.10
CA LYS A 17 18.20 -9.13 -0.45
C LYS A 17 18.19 -9.65 0.98
N ASN A 18 17.01 -9.73 1.60
CA ASN A 18 16.84 -10.35 2.90
C ASN A 18 15.40 -10.79 3.03
N ARG A 19 14.99 -11.22 4.20
CA ARG A 19 13.65 -11.79 4.41
C ARG A 19 12.75 -10.86 5.22
N ILE A 20 13.04 -9.56 5.20
CA ILE A 20 12.27 -8.57 5.93
C ILE A 20 11.46 -7.76 4.95
N ILE A 21 10.16 -7.75 5.12
CA ILE A 21 9.26 -6.94 4.30
C ILE A 21 8.29 -6.20 5.22
N THR A 22 7.81 -5.06 4.76
CA THR A 22 6.71 -4.39 5.45
C THR A 22 5.42 -4.73 4.76
N THR A 23 4.39 -4.94 5.54
CA THR A 23 3.04 -5.14 5.00
C THR A 23 2.35 -3.80 4.82
N SER A 24 1.18 -3.84 4.22
CA SER A 24 0.42 -2.61 3.96
C SER A 24 0.04 -1.91 5.25
N HIS A 25 0.35 -0.64 5.32
CA HIS A 25 -0.03 0.23 6.42
C HIS A 25 -0.40 1.59 5.82
N GLU A 26 -1.56 2.08 6.15
CA GLU A 26 -2.04 3.33 5.56
C GLU A 26 -1.59 4.52 6.41
N PRO A 27 -0.61 5.29 5.95
CA PRO A 27 -0.14 6.43 6.72
C PRO A 27 -0.99 7.69 6.51
N ALA A 28 -1.92 7.66 5.55
CA ALA A 28 -2.76 8.80 5.21
C ALA A 28 -1.93 10.00 4.75
N TYR A 29 -0.88 9.74 3.99
CA TYR A 29 0.04 10.79 3.52
C TYR A 29 -0.16 11.13 2.05
N ASN A 30 -1.13 10.51 1.38
CA ASN A 30 -1.42 10.87 0.00
C ASN A 30 -2.05 12.26 -0.07
N GLU A 31 -1.86 12.92 -1.19
CA GLU A 31 -2.39 14.27 -1.39
C GLU A 31 -3.21 14.28 -2.67
N GLY A 32 -4.51 14.44 -2.52
CA GLY A 32 -5.41 14.44 -3.66
C GLY A 32 -5.46 13.11 -4.39
N GLY A 33 -5.16 12.03 -3.70
CA GLY A 33 -5.16 10.70 -4.29
C GLY A 33 -3.83 10.30 -4.90
N PHE A 34 -2.77 11.08 -4.68
CA PHE A 34 -1.47 10.78 -5.27
C PHE A 34 -0.41 10.59 -4.20
N PRO A 35 0.49 9.60 -4.38
CA PRO A 35 1.58 9.38 -3.42
C PRO A 35 2.71 10.34 -3.70
N LYS A 36 2.57 11.55 -3.19
CA LYS A 36 3.54 12.61 -3.43
C LYS A 36 4.72 12.50 -2.47
N ASP A 37 5.46 13.59 -2.30
CA ASP A 37 6.77 13.55 -1.64
C ASP A 37 6.70 13.00 -0.22
N ARG A 38 5.67 13.33 0.53
CA ARG A 38 5.54 12.84 1.90
C ARG A 38 5.32 11.33 1.93
N TYR A 39 4.51 10.83 1.02
CA TYR A 39 4.26 9.39 0.92
C TYR A 39 5.52 8.66 0.49
N ILE A 40 6.25 9.21 -0.47
CA ILE A 40 7.50 8.63 -0.94
C ILE A 40 8.52 8.59 0.19
N ALA A 41 8.62 9.68 0.96
CA ALA A 41 9.54 9.73 2.09
C ALA A 41 9.25 8.67 3.13
N TYR A 42 7.98 8.36 3.35
CA TYR A 42 7.57 7.31 4.29
C TYR A 42 8.17 5.95 3.89
N HIS A 43 8.04 5.58 2.62
CA HIS A 43 8.58 4.32 2.15
C HIS A 43 10.10 4.35 2.01
N LEU A 44 10.65 5.51 1.63
CA LEU A 44 12.10 5.65 1.51
C LEU A 44 12.79 5.41 2.84
N GLU A 45 12.21 5.91 3.92
CA GLU A 45 12.81 5.73 5.24
C GLU A 45 12.89 4.25 5.61
N ARG A 46 11.87 3.47 5.27
CA ARG A 46 11.87 2.04 5.50
C ARG A 46 12.89 1.33 4.61
N ALA A 47 12.96 1.73 3.35
CA ALA A 47 13.93 1.14 2.42
C ALA A 47 15.36 1.43 2.86
N ARG A 48 15.62 2.63 3.35
CA ARG A 48 16.95 2.99 3.88
C ARG A 48 17.31 2.16 5.10
N GLY A 49 16.33 1.72 5.84
CA GLY A 49 16.56 0.84 6.98
C GLY A 49 17.00 -0.56 6.61
N GLY A 50 16.95 -0.90 5.32
CA GLY A 50 17.51 -2.17 4.83
C GLY A 50 16.52 -3.26 4.52
N ILE A 51 15.21 -3.00 4.57
CA ILE A 51 14.24 -4.04 4.25
C ILE A 51 14.30 -4.40 2.76
N ALA A 52 13.90 -5.62 2.44
CA ALA A 52 13.96 -6.10 1.07
C ALA A 52 12.78 -5.66 0.23
N MET A 53 11.63 -5.45 0.85
CA MET A 53 10.44 -5.05 0.10
C MET A 53 9.49 -4.26 1.00
N THR A 54 8.90 -3.24 0.43
CA THR A 54 7.84 -2.49 1.10
C THR A 54 6.55 -2.63 0.30
N MET A 55 5.42 -2.42 0.94
CA MET A 55 4.13 -2.57 0.31
C MET A 55 3.32 -1.30 0.53
N THR A 56 2.70 -0.78 -0.53
CA THR A 56 1.83 0.39 -0.37
C THR A 56 0.63 -0.01 0.48
N ALA A 57 0.04 0.98 1.12
CA ALA A 57 -1.13 0.74 1.95
C ALA A 57 -2.26 0.10 1.13
N GLY A 58 -3.18 -0.54 1.78
CA GLY A 58 -4.30 -1.22 1.17
C GLY A 58 -5.29 -0.26 0.57
N SER A 59 -4.82 0.63 -0.26
CA SER A 59 -5.60 1.78 -0.55
C SER A 59 -5.37 2.33 -1.94
N ALA A 60 -4.80 1.56 -2.85
CA ALA A 60 -4.74 1.99 -4.24
C ALA A 60 -6.06 1.60 -4.90
N VAL A 61 -7.03 2.52 -4.88
CA VAL A 61 -8.37 2.22 -5.38
C VAL A 61 -8.37 2.17 -6.89
N VAL A 62 -9.04 1.16 -7.42
CA VAL A 62 -8.99 0.87 -8.85
C VAL A 62 -10.10 1.53 -9.65
N SER A 63 -11.05 2.17 -9.00
CA SER A 63 -12.17 2.81 -9.69
C SER A 63 -12.71 3.96 -8.86
N LYS A 64 -13.20 4.99 -9.54
CA LYS A 64 -13.73 6.15 -8.85
C LYS A 64 -15.01 5.86 -8.10
N ASP A 65 -15.67 4.75 -8.40
CA ASP A 65 -16.89 4.39 -7.67
C ASP A 65 -16.60 3.68 -6.36
N SER A 66 -15.33 3.45 -6.05
CA SER A 66 -14.96 2.99 -4.72
C SER A 66 -15.10 4.14 -3.74
N PRO A 67 -15.76 3.94 -2.61
CA PRO A 67 -15.85 5.02 -1.63
C PRO A 67 -14.47 5.36 -1.08
N PRO A 68 -14.22 6.64 -0.77
CA PRO A 68 -12.92 7.05 -0.24
C PRO A 68 -12.72 6.56 1.19
N SER A 69 -11.47 6.37 1.55
CA SER A 69 -11.09 5.99 2.90
C SER A 69 -9.62 6.33 3.11
N PHE A 70 -9.31 7.09 4.14
CA PHE A 70 -7.94 7.37 4.58
C PHE A 70 -7.00 7.89 3.48
N ASP A 71 -7.44 8.82 2.67
CA ASP A 71 -6.57 9.40 1.63
C ASP A 71 -5.94 8.33 0.73
N ASN A 72 -6.79 7.53 0.12
CA ASN A 72 -6.36 6.46 -0.76
C ASN A 72 -5.59 6.97 -1.98
N ILE A 73 -4.72 6.10 -2.52
CA ILE A 73 -4.13 6.35 -3.83
C ILE A 73 -5.20 6.10 -4.87
N HIS A 74 -5.38 7.05 -5.79
CA HIS A 74 -6.36 6.90 -6.87
C HIS A 74 -5.69 6.23 -8.05
N ALA A 75 -5.60 4.89 -8.02
CA ALA A 75 -4.91 4.15 -9.06
C ALA A 75 -5.64 4.16 -10.39
N TYR A 76 -6.88 4.61 -10.41
CA TYR A 76 -7.67 4.70 -11.65
C TYR A 76 -7.40 5.98 -12.44
N LYS A 77 -6.62 6.92 -11.89
CA LYS A 77 -6.32 8.17 -12.58
C LYS A 77 -4.99 8.09 -13.31
N ASP A 78 -4.97 8.50 -14.56
CA ASP A 78 -3.71 8.50 -15.32
C ASP A 78 -2.66 9.39 -14.67
N GLU A 79 -3.06 10.45 -14.02
CA GLU A 79 -2.14 11.37 -13.36
C GLU A 79 -1.34 10.72 -12.23
N VAL A 80 -1.76 9.54 -11.77
CA VAL A 80 -1.03 8.84 -10.73
C VAL A 80 0.26 8.22 -11.26
N VAL A 81 0.34 7.96 -12.56
CA VAL A 81 1.45 7.20 -13.14
C VAL A 81 2.82 7.84 -12.86
N PRO A 82 3.02 9.14 -13.11
CA PRO A 82 4.34 9.72 -12.80
C PRO A 82 4.67 9.67 -11.31
N TRP A 83 3.67 9.75 -10.44
CA TRP A 83 3.92 9.66 -9.00
C TRP A 83 4.30 8.25 -8.58
N ILE A 84 3.63 7.25 -9.14
CA ILE A 84 3.98 5.85 -8.89
C ILE A 84 5.38 5.56 -9.42
N LYS A 85 5.71 6.08 -10.60
CA LYS A 85 7.05 5.90 -11.15
C LYS A 85 8.11 6.52 -10.24
N LYS A 86 7.87 7.73 -9.76
CA LYS A 86 8.81 8.38 -8.86
C LYS A 86 8.99 7.58 -7.58
N LEU A 87 7.89 7.06 -7.03
CA LEU A 87 7.94 6.22 -5.83
C LEU A 87 8.76 4.96 -6.09
N THR A 88 8.47 4.24 -7.16
CA THR A 88 9.17 2.99 -7.43
C THR A 88 10.65 3.21 -7.72
N ASP A 89 10.98 4.24 -8.48
CA ASP A 89 12.38 4.54 -8.78
C ASP A 89 13.15 4.88 -7.51
N THR A 90 12.54 5.67 -6.63
CA THR A 90 13.18 6.04 -5.37
C THR A 90 13.44 4.82 -4.49
N ILE A 91 12.48 3.91 -4.43
CA ILE A 91 12.62 2.71 -3.60
C ILE A 91 13.62 1.73 -4.23
N HIS A 92 13.59 1.57 -5.55
CA HIS A 92 14.52 0.68 -6.23
C HIS A 92 15.98 1.14 -6.06
N ASP A 93 16.22 2.43 -5.93
CA ASP A 93 17.56 2.96 -5.69
C ASP A 93 18.14 2.46 -4.37
N GLN A 94 17.31 1.99 -3.45
CA GLN A 94 17.76 1.46 -2.17
C GLN A 94 17.85 -0.07 -2.19
N ASP A 95 17.83 -0.67 -3.38
CA ASP A 95 17.81 -2.14 -3.53
C ASP A 95 16.66 -2.73 -2.73
N CYS A 96 15.50 -2.10 -2.83
CA CYS A 96 14.29 -2.52 -2.16
C CYS A 96 13.19 -2.67 -3.20
N LYS A 97 12.43 -3.75 -3.11
CA LYS A 97 11.29 -3.96 -4.00
C LYS A 97 10.06 -3.28 -3.43
N ILE A 98 9.09 -3.03 -4.29
CA ILE A 98 7.85 -2.43 -3.82
C ILE A 98 6.67 -3.13 -4.47
N MET A 99 5.64 -3.37 -3.68
CA MET A 99 4.42 -4.01 -4.13
C MET A 99 3.26 -3.05 -3.88
N ILE A 100 2.37 -2.94 -4.85
CA ILE A 100 1.19 -2.10 -4.67
C ILE A 100 0.01 -2.99 -4.29
N GLN A 101 -0.73 -2.58 -3.29
CA GLN A 101 -1.93 -3.29 -2.89
C GLN A 101 -3.13 -2.57 -3.49
N LEU A 102 -3.84 -3.26 -4.38
CA LEU A 102 -5.02 -2.70 -5.03
C LEU A 102 -6.27 -3.00 -4.21
N THR A 103 -7.22 -2.09 -4.25
CA THR A 103 -8.43 -2.24 -3.47
C THR A 103 -9.63 -1.62 -4.14
N HIS A 104 -10.80 -2.10 -3.76
CA HIS A 104 -12.09 -1.48 -4.04
C HIS A 104 -12.96 -1.75 -2.83
N LEU A 105 -13.46 -0.70 -2.20
CA LEU A 105 -14.18 -0.87 -0.95
C LEU A 105 -15.60 -1.38 -1.12
N GLY A 106 -16.12 -1.33 -2.34
CA GLY A 106 -17.43 -1.89 -2.64
C GLY A 106 -18.51 -1.28 -1.75
N ARG A 107 -19.23 -2.14 -1.06
CA ARG A 107 -20.32 -1.69 -0.20
C ARG A 107 -19.87 -1.23 1.17
N ARG A 108 -18.58 -1.35 1.48
CA ARG A 108 -18.12 -1.03 2.84
C ARG A 108 -17.76 0.44 2.95
N ARG A 109 -18.74 1.27 2.73
CA ARG A 109 -18.54 2.71 2.83
C ARG A 109 -18.69 3.18 4.25
N SER A 110 -18.12 4.31 4.55
CA SER A 110 -18.31 4.94 5.84
C SER A 110 -19.78 5.23 6.09
N GLU A 111 -20.46 5.73 5.09
CA GLU A 111 -21.88 6.03 5.24
C GLU A 111 -22.67 4.78 5.51
N GLU A 112 -22.33 3.70 4.86
CA GLU A 112 -23.03 2.44 5.07
C GLU A 112 -22.81 1.94 6.47
N ARG A 113 -21.60 2.10 6.99
CA ARG A 113 -21.34 1.67 8.35
C ARG A 113 -22.13 2.51 9.34
N ARG A 114 -22.25 3.81 9.07
CA ARG A 114 -23.04 4.66 9.96
C ARG A 114 -24.50 4.32 9.91
N VAL A 115 -24.98 4.08 8.70
CA VAL A 115 -26.35 3.78 8.53
C VAL A 115 -26.67 2.39 8.98
N GLY A 116 -25.84 1.51 8.59
CA GLY A 116 -26.18 0.19 8.87
C GLY A 116 -25.53 -0.33 9.98
N LYS A 117 -25.15 0.40 10.86
CA LYS A 117 -24.56 -0.12 11.83
C LYS A 117 -25.35 -0.90 12.36
N GLU A 118 -26.15 -0.79 11.88
CA GLU A 118 -26.86 -1.66 11.96
C GLU A 118 -26.50 -2.68 11.13
N CYS A 119 -25.81 -2.66 10.44
CA CYS A 119 -25.49 -3.67 9.67
C CYS A 119 -24.51 -4.47 10.19
N ARG A 120 -24.32 -4.43 10.99
CA ARG A 120 -23.54 -5.14 11.31
C ARG A 120 -23.72 -6.22 11.20
N SER A 121 -24.29 -6.38 11.01
CA SER A 121 -24.51 -7.28 10.83
C SER A 121 -24.33 -7.88 9.88
N ARG A 122 -24.23 -7.88 9.36
CA ARG A 122 -24.05 -8.53 8.58
C ARG A 122 -23.05 -9.03 8.36
N TRP A 123 -22.54 -9.20 9.05
CA TRP A 123 -21.49 -9.76 9.02
C TRP A 123 -21.38 -10.50 9.83
N SER A 124 -21.95 -10.65 10.16
CA SER A 124 -22.11 -11.23 10.80
C SER A 124 -22.66 -11.65 10.79
N PRO A 125 -23.05 -11.78 10.71
CA PRO A 125 -23.57 -12.08 10.61
C PRO A 125 -23.85 -11.97 10.61
N TYR A 126 -24.16 -11.77 10.69
CA TYR A 126 -24.36 -11.29 10.93
C TYR A 126 -24.43 -10.79 10.79
N HIS A 127 -24.67 -10.74 10.96
CA HIS A 127 -24.91 -10.27 11.11
C HIS A 127 -25.05 -10.13 11.04
#